data_1c7b2fb529ae304d6d07711788b2ea86
#
_entry.id   1c7b2fb529ae304d6d07711788b2ea86
#
_cell.length_a   1.000
_cell.length_b   1.000
_cell.length_c   1.000
_cell.angle_alpha   90.00
_cell.angle_beta   90.00
_cell.angle_gamma   90.00
#
_symmetry.space_group_name_H-M   'P 1'
#
loop_
_entity.id
_entity.type
_entity.pdbx_description
1 polymer ?
#
loop_
_entity_poly.entity_id
_entity_poly.type
_entity_poly.pdbx_seq_one_letter_code
_entity_poly.pdbx_strand_id
1 'polypeptide(L)'
;MEDNKLQEFAPSPLAPPSGGRGGESIRVFAPATVANVVCGFDVLGFAVDEPGDEVIMRITNKPGITISKITGDDGRLPLDPAKNTVSVSVQHYLQSVGRTDIGLDIELHKKMPIGSGLGSSSASTVAGLFAIKTLLGDDADPIKLLPFAMKGEEMACGHGHADNVAPALFGGFVLIRSYEPLDVVRLPHPKDLWCAIVFPDVDVPTREARQIIRKNIQMKDAVTQWGNIAGLVSGLFMQDIDLIGRSMKDVLVEPVRSMLIPDFYKMREMAMELGAVSFGISGSGPSVFAFTKNEATARAITQKLQQHLTGLKIGSNSYVSTINDAGPKVL
;
A
#
# COMPACT_ATOMS: atom_id res chain seq x y z
N MET A 1 8.81 21.66 -15.58
CA MET A 1 8.25 22.17 -14.32
C MET A 1 8.07 21.07 -13.24
N GLU A 2 8.13 19.77 -13.59
CA GLU A 2 8.02 18.64 -12.63
C GLU A 2 9.30 18.39 -11.82
N ASP A 3 10.47 18.61 -12.41
CA ASP A 3 11.76 18.38 -11.70
C ASP A 3 12.00 19.33 -10.51
N ASN A 4 11.34 20.47 -10.48
CA ASN A 4 11.51 21.46 -9.40
C ASN A 4 10.79 21.06 -8.09
N LYS A 5 9.77 20.18 -8.15
CA LYS A 5 9.01 19.75 -6.97
C LYS A 5 9.75 18.69 -6.13
N LEU A 6 10.62 17.90 -6.75
CA LEU A 6 11.46 16.92 -6.04
C LEU A 6 12.59 17.57 -5.26
N GLN A 7 13.03 18.78 -5.64
CA GLN A 7 14.13 19.49 -4.96
C GLN A 7 13.74 20.01 -3.57
N GLU A 8 12.47 20.31 -3.32
CA GLU A 8 11.99 20.82 -2.02
C GLU A 8 12.02 19.72 -0.94
N PHE A 9 11.90 18.45 -1.34
CA PHE A 9 11.95 17.28 -0.44
C PHE A 9 13.29 16.53 -0.53
N ALA A 10 14.20 16.96 -1.41
CA ALA A 10 15.46 16.27 -1.58
C ALA A 10 16.26 16.26 -0.27
N PRO A 11 16.72 15.08 0.18
CA PRO A 11 17.68 15.02 1.27
C PRO A 11 18.94 15.80 0.90
N SER A 12 19.63 16.36 1.89
CA SER A 12 20.93 17.02 1.65
C SER A 12 21.92 16.02 1.02
N PRO A 13 22.83 16.47 0.12
CA PRO A 13 23.87 15.61 -0.40
C PRO A 13 24.59 14.87 0.73
N LEU A 14 24.60 13.54 0.66
CA LEU A 14 25.28 12.72 1.65
C LEU A 14 26.80 12.84 1.49
N ALA A 15 27.49 13.01 2.61
CA ALA A 15 28.94 12.83 2.62
C ALA A 15 29.26 11.40 2.13
N PRO A 16 30.38 11.19 1.41
CA PRO A 16 30.76 9.85 1.01
C PRO A 16 30.86 8.99 2.28
N PRO A 17 30.20 7.82 2.34
CA PRO A 17 30.35 6.94 3.47
C PRO A 17 31.83 6.59 3.60
N SER A 18 32.33 6.57 4.82
CA SER A 18 33.67 6.08 5.12
C SER A 18 33.72 4.58 4.75
N GLY A 19 33.99 4.30 3.45
CA GLY A 19 34.26 2.96 2.92
C GLY A 19 33.04 2.04 2.95
N GLY A 20 32.06 2.25 2.11
CA GLY A 20 31.09 1.21 1.74
C GLY A 20 31.88 0.05 1.14
N ARG A 21 32.17 -0.98 1.92
CA ARG A 21 32.85 -2.19 1.44
C ARG A 21 31.86 -2.92 0.53
N GLY A 22 32.27 -3.17 -0.72
CA GLY A 22 31.52 -4.06 -1.59
C GLY A 22 31.21 -5.37 -0.83
N GLY A 23 29.92 -5.73 -0.78
CA GLY A 23 29.45 -6.91 -0.05
C GLY A 23 28.46 -6.61 1.10
N GLU A 24 28.25 -5.35 1.50
CA GLU A 24 27.19 -5.02 2.46
C GLU A 24 25.81 -5.31 1.85
N SER A 25 25.01 -6.06 2.59
CA SER A 25 23.64 -6.41 2.18
C SER A 25 22.67 -6.18 3.31
N ILE A 26 21.45 -5.82 2.95
CA ILE A 26 20.34 -5.62 3.87
C ILE A 26 19.09 -6.32 3.34
N ARG A 27 18.29 -6.87 4.25
CA ARG A 27 16.96 -7.38 3.94
C ARG A 27 15.92 -6.55 4.65
N VAL A 28 14.96 -6.05 3.89
CA VAL A 28 13.90 -5.17 4.37
C VAL A 28 12.55 -5.76 4.02
N PHE A 29 11.66 -5.81 5.00
CA PHE A 29 10.24 -6.06 4.85
C PHE A 29 9.50 -4.73 4.78
N ALA A 30 8.50 -4.62 3.91
CA ALA A 30 7.50 -3.56 3.96
C ALA A 30 6.08 -4.14 3.92
N PRO A 31 5.15 -3.56 4.71
CA PRO A 31 3.81 -4.11 4.90
C PRO A 31 2.92 -3.92 3.68
N ALA A 32 1.91 -4.80 3.55
CA ALA A 32 0.76 -4.58 2.70
C ALA A 32 -0.06 -3.40 3.18
N THR A 33 -0.82 -2.82 2.28
CA THR A 33 -1.67 -1.67 2.56
C THR A 33 -3.07 -1.83 1.99
N VAL A 34 -4.02 -1.24 2.68
CA VAL A 34 -5.41 -1.11 2.25
C VAL A 34 -5.67 0.37 1.95
N ALA A 35 -5.67 0.71 0.68
CA ALA A 35 -5.99 2.07 0.23
C ALA A 35 -7.49 2.32 0.19
N ASN A 36 -7.86 3.58 0.13
CA ASN A 36 -9.23 4.11 0.10
C ASN A 36 -10.01 3.98 1.43
N VAL A 37 -9.76 2.98 2.23
CA VAL A 37 -10.46 2.71 3.50
C VAL A 37 -11.98 2.93 3.37
N VAL A 38 -12.58 2.31 2.37
CA VAL A 38 -13.96 2.46 1.92
C VAL A 38 -14.27 3.88 1.44
N CYS A 39 -14.54 4.83 2.35
CA CYS A 39 -15.02 6.18 2.01
C CYS A 39 -13.92 7.20 1.67
N GLY A 40 -12.65 6.89 1.90
CA GLY A 40 -11.53 7.81 1.69
C GLY A 40 -10.79 7.61 0.37
N PHE A 41 -11.52 7.52 -0.74
CA PHE A 41 -10.94 7.30 -2.07
C PHE A 41 -9.81 8.28 -2.38
N ASP A 42 -8.62 7.74 -2.72
CA ASP A 42 -7.36 8.44 -3.04
C ASP A 42 -6.78 9.29 -1.88
N VAL A 43 -7.41 9.33 -0.70
CA VAL A 43 -6.94 10.17 0.42
C VAL A 43 -6.69 9.42 1.73
N LEU A 44 -7.13 8.17 1.86
CA LEU A 44 -6.92 7.36 3.07
C LEU A 44 -6.30 6.00 2.73
N GLY A 45 -5.39 5.56 3.61
CA GLY A 45 -4.84 4.21 3.58
C GLY A 45 -4.39 3.77 4.95
N PHE A 46 -4.23 2.46 5.14
CA PHE A 46 -3.59 1.92 6.33
C PHE A 46 -2.70 0.72 5.99
N ALA A 47 -1.72 0.46 6.85
CA ALA A 47 -0.84 -0.70 6.74
C ALA A 47 -1.29 -1.84 7.65
N VAL A 48 -1.04 -3.09 7.24
CA VAL A 48 -1.28 -4.30 8.03
C VAL A 48 0.02 -4.98 8.38
N ASP A 49 0.09 -5.72 9.50
CA ASP A 49 1.32 -6.41 9.90
C ASP A 49 1.73 -7.52 8.93
N GLU A 50 0.74 -8.22 8.38
CA GLU A 50 0.89 -9.27 7.37
C GLU A 50 -0.29 -9.25 6.39
N PRO A 51 -0.02 -9.53 5.12
CA PRO A 51 1.25 -9.85 4.46
C PRO A 51 2.11 -8.61 4.19
N GLY A 52 3.26 -8.81 3.55
CA GLY A 52 4.13 -7.75 3.05
C GLY A 52 5.16 -8.32 2.08
N ASP A 53 5.87 -7.46 1.35
CA ASP A 53 6.94 -7.86 0.44
C ASP A 53 8.32 -7.64 1.07
N GLU A 54 9.33 -8.31 0.53
CA GLU A 54 10.69 -8.19 1.00
C GLU A 54 11.64 -7.83 -0.15
N VAL A 55 12.61 -6.99 0.16
CA VAL A 55 13.72 -6.64 -0.73
C VAL A 55 15.04 -6.98 -0.05
N ILE A 56 15.92 -7.69 -0.76
CA ILE A 56 17.32 -7.82 -0.38
C ILE A 56 18.11 -6.93 -1.33
N MET A 57 18.92 -6.04 -0.76
CA MET A 57 19.75 -5.10 -1.52
C MET A 57 21.21 -5.24 -1.12
N ARG A 58 22.09 -5.30 -2.12
CA ARG A 58 23.55 -5.42 -1.93
C ARG A 58 24.27 -4.29 -2.67
N ILE A 59 25.27 -3.71 -2.04
CA ILE A 59 26.19 -2.79 -2.71
C ILE A 59 27.18 -3.62 -3.53
N THR A 60 27.36 -3.24 -4.80
CA THR A 60 28.28 -3.88 -5.73
C THR A 60 29.38 -2.91 -6.21
N ASN A 61 30.49 -3.46 -6.71
CA ASN A 61 31.61 -2.66 -7.22
C ASN A 61 31.36 -2.07 -8.63
N LYS A 62 30.32 -2.52 -9.31
CA LYS A 62 29.99 -2.05 -10.66
C LYS A 62 28.82 -1.08 -10.58
N PRO A 63 29.01 0.20 -10.98
CA PRO A 63 27.93 1.18 -10.96
C PRO A 63 26.69 0.73 -11.74
N GLY A 64 25.52 1.17 -11.28
CA GLY A 64 24.22 0.85 -11.86
C GLY A 64 23.40 -0.10 -11.02
N ILE A 65 22.13 -0.24 -11.38
CA ILE A 65 21.18 -1.11 -10.67
C ILE A 65 20.93 -2.38 -11.48
N THR A 66 21.00 -3.52 -10.82
CA THR A 66 20.65 -4.83 -11.36
C THR A 66 19.55 -5.44 -10.50
N ILE A 67 18.55 -6.06 -11.12
CA ILE A 67 17.60 -6.91 -10.45
C ILE A 67 18.01 -8.34 -10.78
N SER A 68 18.63 -9.02 -9.83
CA SER A 68 19.17 -10.37 -10.05
C SER A 68 18.10 -11.45 -9.87
N LYS A 69 17.05 -11.17 -9.10
CA LYS A 69 16.03 -12.17 -8.79
C LYS A 69 14.70 -11.52 -8.42
N ILE A 70 13.62 -12.11 -8.92
CA ILE A 70 12.25 -11.86 -8.44
C ILE A 70 11.63 -13.23 -8.13
N THR A 71 10.91 -13.33 -7.02
CA THR A 71 10.18 -14.55 -6.62
C THR A 71 8.75 -14.22 -6.23
N GLY A 72 7.83 -15.18 -6.43
CA GLY A 72 6.41 -15.02 -6.07
C GLY A 72 5.62 -14.13 -7.04
N ASP A 73 6.20 -13.85 -8.20
CA ASP A 73 5.59 -13.03 -9.26
C ASP A 73 5.11 -13.86 -10.46
N ASP A 74 5.34 -15.17 -10.47
CA ASP A 74 5.05 -16.07 -11.58
C ASP A 74 5.66 -15.59 -12.91
N GLY A 75 6.82 -14.91 -12.85
CA GLY A 75 7.53 -14.38 -14.01
C GLY A 75 6.87 -13.18 -14.69
N ARG A 76 5.93 -12.51 -14.03
CA ARG A 76 5.18 -11.37 -14.57
C ARG A 76 5.90 -10.02 -14.46
N LEU A 77 6.84 -9.89 -13.53
CA LEU A 77 7.55 -8.64 -13.31
C LEU A 77 8.87 -8.57 -14.10
N PRO A 78 9.21 -7.41 -14.67
CA PRO A 78 10.44 -7.27 -15.43
C PRO A 78 11.67 -7.25 -14.54
N LEU A 79 12.73 -7.97 -14.96
CA LEU A 79 14.08 -7.85 -14.41
C LEU A 79 14.82 -6.60 -14.95
N ASP A 80 14.28 -5.95 -15.97
CA ASP A 80 14.80 -4.70 -16.51
C ASP A 80 14.64 -3.57 -15.48
N PRO A 81 15.75 -3.00 -14.95
CA PRO A 81 15.68 -1.97 -13.92
C PRO A 81 14.94 -0.70 -14.36
N ALA A 82 14.90 -0.39 -15.65
CA ALA A 82 14.17 0.75 -16.16
C ALA A 82 12.66 0.58 -16.16
N LYS A 83 12.17 -0.66 -15.94
CA LYS A 83 10.75 -1.02 -15.99
C LYS A 83 10.21 -1.55 -14.66
N ASN A 84 11.04 -1.59 -13.61
CA ASN A 84 10.63 -2.09 -12.31
C ASN A 84 10.51 -0.93 -11.31
N THR A 85 9.41 -0.86 -10.59
CA THR A 85 9.06 0.25 -9.68
C THR A 85 10.11 0.47 -8.60
N VAL A 86 10.66 -0.62 -8.05
CA VAL A 86 11.68 -0.56 -7.00
C VAL A 86 12.93 0.14 -7.50
N SER A 87 13.48 -0.32 -8.63
CA SER A 87 14.72 0.23 -9.18
C SER A 87 14.56 1.66 -9.66
N VAL A 88 13.42 2.02 -10.26
CA VAL A 88 13.12 3.39 -10.68
C VAL A 88 13.08 4.34 -9.48
N SER A 89 12.39 3.98 -8.41
CA SER A 89 12.33 4.78 -7.17
C SER A 89 13.70 4.93 -6.53
N VAL A 90 14.46 3.84 -6.43
CA VAL A 90 15.84 3.84 -5.89
C VAL A 90 16.76 4.70 -6.75
N GLN A 91 16.64 4.64 -8.07
CA GLN A 91 17.45 5.46 -8.99
C GLN A 91 17.19 6.96 -8.79
N HIS A 92 15.92 7.37 -8.69
CA HIS A 92 15.55 8.76 -8.43
C HIS A 92 16.09 9.24 -7.07
N TYR A 93 16.00 8.40 -6.04
CA TYR A 93 16.59 8.71 -4.74
C TYR A 93 18.11 8.89 -4.82
N LEU A 94 18.84 7.95 -5.45
CA LEU A 94 20.30 8.06 -5.63
C LEU A 94 20.71 9.32 -6.40
N GLN A 95 19.96 9.69 -7.43
CA GLN A 95 20.18 10.94 -8.17
C GLN A 95 20.02 12.16 -7.25
N SER A 96 19.00 12.18 -6.40
CA SER A 96 18.73 13.31 -5.49
C SER A 96 19.80 13.51 -4.43
N VAL A 97 20.43 12.42 -3.97
CA VAL A 97 21.52 12.47 -2.97
C VAL A 97 22.92 12.50 -3.60
N GLY A 98 23.02 12.57 -4.94
CA GLY A 98 24.28 12.66 -5.67
C GLY A 98 25.13 11.38 -5.64
N ARG A 99 24.48 10.19 -5.50
CA ARG A 99 25.16 8.89 -5.37
C ARG A 99 24.92 7.95 -6.54
N THR A 100 24.99 8.45 -7.75
CA THR A 100 24.88 7.66 -9.00
C THR A 100 26.11 6.78 -9.29
N ASP A 101 27.16 6.92 -8.51
CA ASP A 101 28.40 6.13 -8.55
C ASP A 101 28.24 4.72 -7.97
N ILE A 102 27.18 4.47 -7.20
CA ILE A 102 26.95 3.21 -6.50
C ILE A 102 26.37 2.13 -7.43
N GLY A 103 26.92 0.93 -7.32
CA GLY A 103 26.31 -0.27 -7.88
C GLY A 103 25.41 -0.97 -6.89
N LEU A 104 24.26 -1.44 -7.36
CA LEU A 104 23.29 -2.17 -6.55
C LEU A 104 22.85 -3.45 -7.23
N ASP A 105 22.71 -4.51 -6.44
CA ASP A 105 22.00 -5.73 -6.77
C ASP A 105 20.77 -5.86 -5.90
N ILE A 106 19.61 -6.06 -6.52
CA ILE A 106 18.31 -6.14 -5.87
C ILE A 106 17.69 -7.52 -6.09
N GLU A 107 17.32 -8.19 -5.01
CA GLU A 107 16.40 -9.33 -5.05
C GLU A 107 15.04 -8.90 -4.49
N LEU A 108 13.97 -9.20 -5.21
CA LEU A 108 12.59 -8.89 -4.84
C LEU A 108 11.82 -10.16 -4.52
N HIS A 109 11.24 -10.25 -3.33
CA HIS A 109 10.46 -11.39 -2.87
C HIS A 109 9.00 -10.97 -2.65
N LYS A 110 8.16 -11.28 -3.62
CA LYS A 110 6.72 -11.04 -3.57
C LYS A 110 6.07 -12.07 -2.65
N LYS A 111 5.40 -11.60 -1.61
CA LYS A 111 4.63 -12.43 -0.67
C LYS A 111 3.12 -12.21 -0.83
N MET A 112 2.76 -11.24 -1.64
CA MET A 112 1.39 -10.90 -1.99
C MET A 112 1.13 -11.21 -3.46
N PRO A 113 -0.09 -11.66 -3.82
CA PRO A 113 -0.46 -11.83 -5.22
C PRO A 113 -0.37 -10.49 -5.98
N ILE A 114 0.14 -10.53 -7.19
CA ILE A 114 0.22 -9.35 -8.06
C ILE A 114 -1.20 -8.96 -8.49
N GLY A 115 -1.49 -7.65 -8.47
CA GLY A 115 -2.82 -7.14 -8.82
C GLY A 115 -3.87 -7.38 -7.73
N SER A 116 -3.44 -7.75 -6.51
CA SER A 116 -4.35 -8.05 -5.40
C SER A 116 -5.12 -6.85 -4.84
N GLY A 117 -4.70 -5.62 -5.11
CA GLY A 117 -5.24 -4.44 -4.43
C GLY A 117 -4.71 -4.23 -3.00
N LEU A 118 -3.62 -4.92 -2.62
CA LEU A 118 -3.00 -4.84 -1.31
C LEU A 118 -1.70 -4.01 -1.29
N GLY A 119 -1.51 -3.14 -2.27
CA GLY A 119 -0.36 -2.26 -2.32
C GLY A 119 1.00 -2.98 -2.49
N SER A 120 1.02 -4.15 -3.15
CA SER A 120 2.25 -4.94 -3.32
C SER A 120 3.35 -4.18 -4.09
N SER A 121 3.01 -3.34 -5.08
CA SER A 121 3.97 -2.46 -5.74
C SER A 121 4.55 -1.45 -4.75
N SER A 122 3.70 -0.80 -3.98
CA SER A 122 4.07 0.19 -2.96
C SER A 122 4.93 -0.40 -1.85
N ALA A 123 4.60 -1.60 -1.36
CA ALA A 123 5.40 -2.31 -0.37
C ALA A 123 6.82 -2.58 -0.89
N SER A 124 6.95 -3.13 -2.11
CA SER A 124 8.25 -3.39 -2.71
C SER A 124 9.06 -2.11 -2.92
N THR A 125 8.42 -1.05 -3.42
CA THR A 125 9.04 0.27 -3.63
C THR A 125 9.55 0.87 -2.34
N VAL A 126 8.72 0.85 -1.28
CA VAL A 126 9.09 1.34 0.05
C VAL A 126 10.21 0.50 0.66
N ALA A 127 10.15 -0.84 0.54
CA ALA A 127 11.24 -1.71 1.02
C ALA A 127 12.58 -1.37 0.34
N GLY A 128 12.56 -1.15 -0.98
CA GLY A 128 13.76 -0.76 -1.73
C GLY A 128 14.32 0.60 -1.32
N LEU A 129 13.48 1.61 -1.17
CA LEU A 129 13.89 2.94 -0.72
C LEU A 129 14.42 2.92 0.72
N PHE A 130 13.76 2.19 1.60
CA PHE A 130 14.20 2.04 2.98
C PHE A 130 15.54 1.29 3.07
N ALA A 131 15.73 0.27 2.22
CA ALA A 131 16.97 -0.48 2.14
C ALA A 131 18.15 0.42 1.71
N ILE A 132 18.01 1.17 0.62
CA ILE A 132 19.09 2.05 0.14
C ILE A 132 19.37 3.19 1.13
N LYS A 133 18.33 3.81 1.71
CA LYS A 133 18.49 4.82 2.74
C LYS A 133 19.33 4.30 3.91
N THR A 134 19.03 3.08 4.37
CA THR A 134 19.75 2.43 5.49
C THR A 134 21.18 2.07 5.11
N LEU A 135 21.43 1.50 3.92
CA LEU A 135 22.77 1.17 3.43
C LEU A 135 23.67 2.40 3.29
N LEU A 136 23.10 3.54 2.96
CA LEU A 136 23.85 4.80 2.86
C LEU A 136 24.05 5.50 4.22
N GLY A 137 23.44 5.00 5.29
CA GLY A 137 23.46 5.67 6.58
C GLY A 137 22.77 7.04 6.56
N ASP A 138 21.79 7.22 5.66
CA ASP A 138 20.99 8.44 5.62
C ASP A 138 20.01 8.45 6.79
N ASP A 139 20.11 9.42 7.68
CA ASP A 139 19.25 9.61 8.85
C ASP A 139 18.10 10.61 8.60
N ALA A 140 17.97 11.11 7.36
CA ALA A 140 16.88 12.02 6.98
C ALA A 140 15.50 11.41 7.31
N ASP A 141 14.54 12.28 7.62
CA ASP A 141 13.16 11.90 7.92
C ASP A 141 12.58 11.02 6.79
N PRO A 142 11.99 9.86 7.10
CA PRO A 142 11.37 8.99 6.12
C PRO A 142 10.35 9.66 5.20
N ILE A 143 9.72 10.78 5.62
CA ILE A 143 8.81 11.55 4.77
C ILE A 143 9.46 11.98 3.45
N LYS A 144 10.78 12.21 3.47
CA LYS A 144 11.55 12.57 2.28
C LYS A 144 11.65 11.46 1.24
N LEU A 145 11.35 10.22 1.60
CA LEU A 145 11.28 9.08 0.67
C LEU A 145 9.97 9.05 -0.10
N LEU A 146 8.91 9.67 0.43
CA LEU A 146 7.56 9.56 -0.12
C LEU A 146 7.45 10.04 -1.59
N PRO A 147 8.05 11.17 -2.00
CA PRO A 147 8.02 11.59 -3.41
C PRO A 147 8.68 10.58 -4.36
N PHE A 148 9.75 9.90 -3.93
CA PHE A 148 10.42 8.87 -4.73
C PHE A 148 9.58 7.60 -4.82
N ALA A 149 8.89 7.22 -3.75
CA ALA A 149 7.95 6.11 -3.75
C ALA A 149 6.77 6.37 -4.69
N MET A 150 6.24 7.58 -4.69
CA MET A 150 5.17 8.01 -5.60
C MET A 150 5.60 7.96 -7.07
N LYS A 151 6.88 8.26 -7.40
CA LYS A 151 7.41 8.10 -8.77
C LYS A 151 7.39 6.64 -9.24
N GLY A 152 7.67 5.68 -8.36
CA GLY A 152 7.51 4.26 -8.68
C GLY A 152 6.06 3.88 -9.00
N GLU A 153 5.11 4.36 -8.21
CA GLU A 153 3.68 4.12 -8.45
C GLU A 153 3.18 4.80 -9.74
N GLU A 154 3.65 6.00 -10.05
CA GLU A 154 3.33 6.70 -11.30
C GLU A 154 3.71 5.85 -12.52
N MET A 155 4.88 5.21 -12.49
CA MET A 155 5.32 4.30 -13.55
C MET A 155 4.40 3.06 -13.66
N ALA A 156 3.97 2.48 -12.53
CA ALA A 156 3.15 1.28 -12.52
C ALA A 156 1.70 1.53 -12.93
N CYS A 157 1.10 2.61 -12.42
CA CYS A 157 -0.34 2.86 -12.51
C CYS A 157 -0.70 4.10 -13.34
N GLY A 158 0.30 4.88 -13.78
CA GLY A 158 0.13 6.14 -14.52
C GLY A 158 -0.25 7.33 -13.63
N HIS A 159 -0.30 7.15 -12.31
CA HIS A 159 -0.58 8.19 -11.32
C HIS A 159 0.18 7.91 -10.03
N GLY A 160 0.82 8.92 -9.47
CA GLY A 160 1.57 8.82 -8.21
C GLY A 160 0.66 8.96 -6.99
N HIS A 161 -0.13 7.94 -6.67
CA HIS A 161 -0.99 7.97 -5.48
C HIS A 161 -0.19 7.64 -4.21
N ALA A 162 -0.43 8.43 -3.15
CA ALA A 162 0.25 8.26 -1.87
C ALA A 162 -0.49 7.33 -0.89
N ASP A 163 -1.76 7.00 -1.15
CA ASP A 163 -2.64 6.25 -0.26
C ASP A 163 -2.25 4.78 -0.02
N ASN A 164 -1.31 4.25 -0.80
CA ASN A 164 -0.62 2.98 -0.53
C ASN A 164 0.82 3.20 -0.03
N VAL A 165 1.62 4.03 -0.71
CA VAL A 165 3.04 4.20 -0.35
C VAL A 165 3.21 4.89 1.00
N ALA A 166 2.33 5.84 1.37
CA ALA A 166 2.44 6.52 2.65
C ALA A 166 2.18 5.58 3.84
N PRO A 167 1.10 4.78 3.89
CA PRO A 167 0.94 3.83 4.99
C PRO A 167 1.99 2.71 4.95
N ALA A 168 2.47 2.26 3.79
CA ALA A 168 3.59 1.31 3.73
C ALA A 168 4.86 1.87 4.36
N LEU A 169 5.10 3.19 4.22
CA LEU A 169 6.28 3.87 4.72
C LEU A 169 6.17 4.26 6.20
N PHE A 170 5.01 4.75 6.64
CA PHE A 170 4.84 5.30 7.99
C PHE A 170 4.16 4.34 8.96
N GLY A 171 3.52 3.29 8.45
CA GLY A 171 2.60 2.47 9.24
C GLY A 171 1.33 3.24 9.63
N GLY A 172 0.40 2.53 10.27
CA GLY A 172 -0.85 3.07 10.79
C GLY A 172 -1.83 3.49 9.71
N PHE A 173 -2.80 4.30 10.13
CA PHE A 173 -3.70 5.00 9.22
C PHE A 173 -3.06 6.32 8.77
N VAL A 174 -3.18 6.62 7.49
CA VAL A 174 -2.60 7.81 6.89
C VAL A 174 -3.65 8.53 6.06
N LEU A 175 -3.78 9.85 6.29
CA LEU A 175 -4.58 10.77 5.50
C LEU A 175 -3.67 11.58 4.60
N ILE A 176 -3.94 11.59 3.33
CA ILE A 176 -3.33 12.51 2.35
C ILE A 176 -4.23 13.74 2.28
N ARG A 177 -3.87 14.77 3.03
CA ARG A 177 -4.66 16.00 3.09
C ARG A 177 -4.58 16.81 1.79
N SER A 178 -3.41 16.77 1.16
CA SER A 178 -3.15 17.46 -0.11
C SER A 178 -2.04 16.75 -0.87
N TYR A 179 -2.10 16.81 -2.18
CA TYR A 179 -1.02 16.39 -3.08
C TYR A 179 -0.14 17.57 -3.52
N GLU A 180 -0.63 18.80 -3.41
CA GLU A 180 0.07 20.02 -3.83
C GLU A 180 -0.17 21.20 -2.86
N PRO A 181 0.76 21.51 -1.96
CA PRO A 181 1.93 20.70 -1.60
C PRO A 181 1.53 19.37 -0.97
N LEU A 182 2.41 18.38 -1.06
CA LEU A 182 2.17 17.07 -0.43
C LEU A 182 2.09 17.23 1.09
N ASP A 183 0.95 16.84 1.67
CA ASP A 183 0.67 16.96 3.09
C ASP A 183 0.01 15.67 3.57
N VAL A 184 0.70 15.00 4.50
CA VAL A 184 0.37 13.67 4.98
C VAL A 184 0.22 13.69 6.50
N VAL A 185 -0.88 13.15 6.99
CA VAL A 185 -1.20 13.12 8.42
C VAL A 185 -1.37 11.67 8.89
N ARG A 186 -0.59 11.25 9.87
CA ARG A 186 -0.83 9.96 10.55
C ARG A 186 -2.00 10.12 11.50
N LEU A 187 -2.91 9.15 11.46
CA LEU A 187 -4.09 9.12 12.32
C LEU A 187 -3.91 8.06 13.41
N PRO A 188 -4.35 8.33 14.65
CA PRO A 188 -4.43 7.31 15.68
C PRO A 188 -5.48 6.26 15.30
N HIS A 189 -5.46 5.11 15.95
CA HIS A 189 -6.47 4.06 15.75
C HIS A 189 -6.61 3.19 17.00
N PRO A 190 -7.76 2.49 17.18
CA PRO A 190 -7.92 1.48 18.23
C PRO A 190 -6.90 0.35 18.06
N LYS A 191 -6.26 -0.05 19.16
CA LYS A 191 -5.21 -1.09 19.13
C LYS A 191 -5.75 -2.52 19.05
N ASP A 192 -7.02 -2.70 19.33
CA ASP A 192 -7.77 -3.96 19.23
C ASP A 192 -8.49 -4.13 17.89
N LEU A 193 -8.18 -3.29 16.91
CA LEU A 193 -8.74 -3.36 15.57
C LEU A 193 -8.04 -4.46 14.74
N TRP A 194 -8.80 -5.49 14.36
CA TRP A 194 -8.34 -6.56 13.50
C TRP A 194 -8.88 -6.40 12.09
N CYS A 195 -8.10 -6.84 11.11
CA CYS A 195 -8.44 -6.80 9.70
C CYS A 195 -8.47 -8.22 9.12
N ALA A 196 -9.64 -8.64 8.64
CA ALA A 196 -9.80 -9.83 7.80
C ALA A 196 -9.68 -9.41 6.34
N ILE A 197 -8.80 -10.03 5.57
CA ILE A 197 -8.57 -9.74 4.15
C ILE A 197 -8.80 -11.01 3.35
N VAL A 198 -9.52 -10.90 2.24
CA VAL A 198 -9.69 -12.01 1.28
C VAL A 198 -9.41 -11.48 -0.12
N PHE A 199 -8.50 -12.16 -0.82
CA PHE A 199 -8.18 -11.93 -2.22
C PHE A 199 -8.83 -13.03 -3.07
N PRO A 200 -9.91 -12.74 -3.81
CA PRO A 200 -10.41 -13.65 -4.85
C PRO A 200 -9.42 -13.69 -6.03
N ASP A 201 -9.16 -14.88 -6.56
CA ASP A 201 -8.28 -15.07 -7.72
C ASP A 201 -9.02 -14.67 -9.01
N VAL A 202 -9.23 -13.38 -9.16
CA VAL A 202 -9.80 -12.74 -10.35
C VAL A 202 -8.95 -11.53 -10.72
N ASP A 203 -8.81 -11.26 -12.00
CA ASP A 203 -8.03 -10.13 -12.49
C ASP A 203 -8.87 -8.85 -12.54
N VAL A 204 -8.45 -7.82 -11.80
CA VAL A 204 -9.05 -6.49 -11.82
C VAL A 204 -7.94 -5.46 -12.06
N PRO A 205 -7.62 -5.16 -13.32
CA PRO A 205 -6.57 -4.20 -13.62
C PRO A 205 -6.88 -2.82 -13.03
N THR A 206 -5.95 -2.27 -12.25
CA THR A 206 -6.12 -0.99 -11.53
C THR A 206 -6.53 0.14 -12.48
N ARG A 207 -5.95 0.18 -13.67
CA ARG A 207 -6.25 1.20 -14.69
C ARG A 207 -7.71 1.13 -15.14
N GLU A 208 -8.23 -0.07 -15.38
CA GLU A 208 -9.62 -0.29 -15.79
C GLU A 208 -10.60 0.04 -14.65
N ALA A 209 -10.28 -0.43 -13.43
CA ALA A 209 -11.05 -0.11 -12.23
C ALA A 209 -11.13 1.40 -11.94
N ARG A 210 -10.16 2.20 -12.45
CA ARG A 210 -10.22 3.65 -12.38
C ARG A 210 -11.06 4.28 -13.50
N GLN A 211 -11.02 3.72 -14.70
CA GLN A 211 -11.73 4.28 -15.85
C GLN A 211 -13.25 4.21 -15.71
N ILE A 212 -13.78 3.22 -14.99
CA ILE A 212 -15.23 3.06 -14.77
C ILE A 212 -15.80 4.04 -13.72
N ILE A 213 -14.95 4.76 -12.97
CA ILE A 213 -15.41 5.71 -11.94
C ILE A 213 -16.08 6.90 -12.61
N ARG A 214 -17.21 7.34 -12.06
CA ARG A 214 -17.96 8.49 -12.54
C ARG A 214 -17.13 9.76 -12.40
N LYS A 215 -17.04 10.54 -13.48
CA LYS A 215 -16.33 11.84 -13.49
C LYS A 215 -17.12 12.95 -12.82
N ASN A 216 -18.45 12.83 -12.75
CA ASN A 216 -19.35 13.81 -12.15
C ASN A 216 -20.18 13.13 -11.05
N ILE A 217 -20.37 13.80 -9.94
CA ILE A 217 -21.11 13.32 -8.78
C ILE A 217 -22.22 14.32 -8.41
N GLN A 218 -23.28 13.82 -7.80
CA GLN A 218 -24.33 14.68 -7.28
C GLN A 218 -23.90 15.28 -5.93
N MET A 219 -24.25 16.52 -5.66
CA MET A 219 -23.90 17.21 -4.41
C MET A 219 -24.37 16.44 -3.16
N LYS A 220 -25.55 15.81 -3.21
CA LYS A 220 -26.07 14.99 -2.09
C LYS A 220 -25.14 13.81 -1.76
N ASP A 221 -24.56 13.17 -2.79
CA ASP A 221 -23.65 12.04 -2.62
C ASP A 221 -22.30 12.53 -2.07
N ALA A 222 -21.82 13.69 -2.55
CA ALA A 222 -20.63 14.35 -2.00
C ALA A 222 -20.80 14.68 -0.50
N VAL A 223 -21.95 15.26 -0.10
CA VAL A 223 -22.25 15.56 1.31
C VAL A 223 -22.25 14.30 2.16
N THR A 224 -22.85 13.21 1.66
CA THR A 224 -22.83 11.91 2.35
C THR A 224 -21.39 11.39 2.50
N GLN A 225 -20.59 11.46 1.44
CA GLN A 225 -19.19 11.00 1.45
C GLN A 225 -18.34 11.84 2.41
N TRP A 226 -18.48 13.16 2.43
CA TRP A 226 -17.75 14.03 3.38
C TRP A 226 -18.11 13.71 4.82
N GLY A 227 -19.40 13.48 5.12
CA GLY A 227 -19.86 13.04 6.43
C GLY A 227 -19.23 11.71 6.84
N ASN A 228 -19.14 10.74 5.93
CA ASN A 228 -18.52 9.44 6.17
C ASN A 228 -17.01 9.58 6.42
N ILE A 229 -16.27 10.35 5.61
CA ILE A 229 -14.84 10.59 5.84
C ILE A 229 -14.62 11.28 7.20
N ALA A 230 -15.37 12.34 7.49
CA ALA A 230 -15.26 13.06 8.76
C ALA A 230 -15.59 12.15 9.95
N GLY A 231 -16.64 11.31 9.82
CA GLY A 231 -17.02 10.33 10.83
C GLY A 231 -15.95 9.25 11.05
N LEU A 232 -15.35 8.74 9.98
CA LEU A 232 -14.25 7.77 10.07
C LEU A 232 -13.04 8.38 10.79
N VAL A 233 -12.58 9.57 10.38
CA VAL A 233 -11.45 10.26 11.02
C VAL A 233 -11.74 10.56 12.49
N SER A 234 -12.94 11.04 12.80
CA SER A 234 -13.38 11.27 14.19
C SER A 234 -13.39 9.98 15.01
N GLY A 235 -13.92 8.88 14.44
CA GLY A 235 -13.95 7.58 15.08
C GLY A 235 -12.56 7.03 15.38
N LEU A 236 -11.60 7.23 14.48
CA LEU A 236 -10.19 6.87 14.70
C LEU A 236 -9.60 7.67 15.87
N PHE A 237 -9.78 8.99 15.91
CA PHE A 237 -9.29 9.85 17.01
C PHE A 237 -9.95 9.52 18.33
N MET A 238 -11.25 9.26 18.36
CA MET A 238 -12.03 8.91 19.55
C MET A 238 -11.85 7.45 19.97
N GLN A 239 -11.21 6.63 19.14
CA GLN A 239 -11.11 5.17 19.30
C GLN A 239 -12.49 4.50 19.41
N ASP A 240 -13.47 5.06 18.74
CA ASP A 240 -14.85 4.59 18.69
C ASP A 240 -15.05 3.67 17.47
N ILE A 241 -14.95 2.36 17.72
CA ILE A 241 -15.07 1.34 16.66
C ILE A 241 -16.46 1.36 16.01
N ASP A 242 -17.51 1.70 16.78
CA ASP A 242 -18.87 1.75 16.24
C ASP A 242 -19.06 2.99 15.33
N LEU A 243 -18.42 4.12 15.64
CA LEU A 243 -18.37 5.27 14.75
C LEU A 243 -17.56 4.97 13.48
N ILE A 244 -16.40 4.31 13.62
CA ILE A 244 -15.62 3.82 12.47
C ILE A 244 -16.53 2.97 11.58
N GLY A 245 -17.18 1.95 12.12
CA GLY A 245 -18.00 1.01 11.35
C GLY A 245 -19.14 1.67 10.58
N ARG A 246 -19.94 2.53 11.24
CA ARG A 246 -21.08 3.21 10.58
C ARG A 246 -20.66 4.27 9.56
N SER A 247 -19.40 4.74 9.65
CA SER A 247 -18.83 5.73 8.74
C SER A 247 -18.15 5.10 7.50
N MET A 248 -17.80 3.82 7.55
CA MET A 248 -17.19 3.11 6.43
C MET A 248 -18.23 2.71 5.38
N LYS A 249 -18.78 3.72 4.72
CA LYS A 249 -19.73 3.60 3.62
C LYS A 249 -19.29 4.49 2.47
N ASP A 250 -19.20 3.92 1.28
CA ASP A 250 -18.85 4.65 0.07
C ASP A 250 -20.06 4.69 -0.87
N VAL A 251 -20.48 5.89 -1.23
CA VAL A 251 -21.59 6.12 -2.16
C VAL A 251 -21.13 6.52 -3.55
N LEU A 252 -19.83 6.68 -3.78
CA LEU A 252 -19.25 7.19 -5.01
C LEU A 252 -18.54 6.10 -5.85
N VAL A 253 -17.63 5.38 -5.26
CA VAL A 253 -16.70 4.48 -5.95
C VAL A 253 -17.11 3.02 -5.82
N GLU A 254 -17.42 2.57 -4.61
CA GLU A 254 -17.80 1.18 -4.34
C GLU A 254 -18.99 0.69 -5.15
N PRO A 255 -20.09 1.48 -5.36
CA PRO A 255 -21.23 1.01 -6.16
C PRO A 255 -20.86 0.61 -7.59
N VAL A 256 -19.77 1.17 -8.11
CA VAL A 256 -19.27 0.87 -9.46
C VAL A 256 -18.22 -0.25 -9.41
N ARG A 257 -17.22 -0.15 -8.52
CA ARG A 257 -16.14 -1.14 -8.42
C ARG A 257 -16.59 -2.51 -7.91
N SER A 258 -17.62 -2.55 -7.06
CA SER A 258 -18.18 -3.80 -6.55
C SER A 258 -18.65 -4.76 -7.66
N MET A 259 -19.02 -4.22 -8.84
CA MET A 259 -19.41 -5.03 -9.98
C MET A 259 -18.24 -5.85 -10.59
N LEU A 260 -17.00 -5.48 -10.29
CA LEU A 260 -15.80 -6.19 -10.73
C LEU A 260 -15.41 -7.34 -9.79
N ILE A 261 -16.08 -7.46 -8.63
CA ILE A 261 -15.74 -8.44 -7.60
C ILE A 261 -16.89 -9.43 -7.46
N PRO A 262 -16.64 -10.74 -7.68
CA PRO A 262 -17.68 -11.76 -7.61
C PRO A 262 -18.40 -11.72 -6.26
N ASP A 263 -19.72 -11.67 -6.29
CA ASP A 263 -20.61 -11.73 -5.12
C ASP A 263 -20.27 -10.77 -3.98
N PHE A 264 -19.73 -9.57 -4.31
CA PHE A 264 -19.26 -8.59 -3.33
C PHE A 264 -20.27 -8.32 -2.21
N TYR A 265 -21.52 -8.05 -2.56
CA TYR A 265 -22.56 -7.74 -1.54
C TYR A 265 -22.94 -8.97 -0.72
N LYS A 266 -22.87 -10.17 -1.31
CA LYS A 266 -23.11 -11.42 -0.56
C LYS A 266 -21.99 -11.69 0.43
N MET A 267 -20.73 -11.45 0.04
CA MET A 267 -19.58 -11.52 0.94
C MET A 267 -19.70 -10.50 2.08
N ARG A 268 -20.14 -9.27 1.79
CA ARG A 268 -20.42 -8.26 2.82
C ARG A 268 -21.47 -8.76 3.82
N GLU A 269 -22.60 -9.26 3.35
CA GLU A 269 -23.67 -9.79 4.20
C GLU A 269 -23.13 -10.87 5.15
N MET A 270 -22.41 -11.85 4.62
CA MET A 270 -21.77 -12.91 5.40
C MET A 270 -20.80 -12.38 6.46
N ALA A 271 -19.98 -11.40 6.10
CA ALA A 271 -19.03 -10.79 7.05
C ALA A 271 -19.76 -10.04 8.18
N MET A 272 -20.78 -9.26 7.83
CA MET A 272 -21.59 -8.52 8.83
C MET A 272 -22.35 -9.45 9.76
N GLU A 273 -22.93 -10.55 9.26
CA GLU A 273 -23.59 -11.58 10.07
C GLU A 273 -22.64 -12.24 11.08
N LEU A 274 -21.36 -12.37 10.75
CA LEU A 274 -20.31 -12.89 11.64
C LEU A 274 -19.76 -11.86 12.62
N GLY A 275 -20.23 -10.61 12.57
CA GLY A 275 -19.84 -9.56 13.50
C GLY A 275 -18.72 -8.66 12.99
N ALA A 276 -18.55 -8.53 11.67
CA ALA A 276 -17.72 -7.48 11.12
C ALA A 276 -18.21 -6.09 11.52
N VAL A 277 -17.30 -5.20 11.81
CA VAL A 277 -17.57 -3.78 12.07
C VAL A 277 -17.85 -3.03 10.76
N SER A 278 -17.14 -3.44 9.71
CA SER A 278 -17.25 -2.86 8.37
C SER A 278 -16.76 -3.87 7.34
N PHE A 279 -17.09 -3.60 6.07
CA PHE A 279 -16.62 -4.38 4.92
C PHE A 279 -16.45 -3.49 3.71
N GLY A 280 -15.41 -3.69 2.92
CA GLY A 280 -15.17 -2.91 1.71
C GLY A 280 -14.09 -3.47 0.82
N ILE A 281 -13.81 -2.72 -0.25
CA ILE A 281 -12.79 -3.03 -1.26
C ILE A 281 -11.45 -2.49 -0.81
N SER A 282 -10.39 -3.27 -0.94
CA SER A 282 -9.02 -2.81 -0.76
C SER A 282 -8.47 -2.23 -2.06
N GLY A 283 -8.11 -0.95 -2.06
CA GLY A 283 -7.57 -0.27 -3.23
C GLY A 283 -8.51 -0.32 -4.45
N SER A 284 -8.03 -0.85 -5.56
CA SER A 284 -8.83 -1.08 -6.76
C SER A 284 -9.66 -2.38 -6.72
N GLY A 285 -9.43 -3.23 -5.73
CA GLY A 285 -9.83 -4.63 -5.71
C GLY A 285 -8.78 -5.52 -6.41
N PRO A 286 -9.06 -6.82 -6.56
CA PRO A 286 -10.27 -7.51 -6.12
C PRO A 286 -10.31 -7.84 -4.64
N SER A 287 -9.24 -7.61 -3.87
CA SER A 287 -9.27 -7.88 -2.43
C SER A 287 -10.38 -7.10 -1.75
N VAL A 288 -11.03 -7.80 -0.83
CA VAL A 288 -11.98 -7.22 0.12
C VAL A 288 -11.42 -7.32 1.52
N PHE A 289 -11.84 -6.41 2.40
CA PHE A 289 -11.43 -6.44 3.79
C PHE A 289 -12.60 -6.15 4.73
N ALA A 290 -12.48 -6.61 5.96
CA ALA A 290 -13.43 -6.35 7.02
C ALA A 290 -12.68 -5.98 8.31
N PHE A 291 -13.12 -4.96 9.03
CA PHE A 291 -12.68 -4.73 10.39
C PHE A 291 -13.49 -5.54 11.40
N THR A 292 -12.80 -6.00 12.43
CA THR A 292 -13.39 -6.76 13.54
C THR A 292 -12.77 -6.34 14.88
N LYS A 293 -13.47 -6.64 15.98
CA LYS A 293 -13.01 -6.33 17.35
C LYS A 293 -12.09 -7.41 17.95
N ASN A 294 -11.85 -8.50 17.22
CA ASN A 294 -10.99 -9.59 17.69
C ASN A 294 -10.56 -10.51 16.54
N GLU A 295 -9.48 -11.23 16.77
CA GLU A 295 -8.89 -12.16 15.81
C GLU A 295 -9.83 -13.32 15.43
N ALA A 296 -10.55 -13.88 16.40
CA ALA A 296 -11.41 -15.05 16.16
C ALA A 296 -12.52 -14.73 15.14
N THR A 297 -13.14 -13.54 15.25
CA THR A 297 -14.12 -13.06 14.27
C THR A 297 -13.48 -12.85 12.90
N ALA A 298 -12.27 -12.26 12.85
CA ALA A 298 -11.56 -12.07 11.57
C ALA A 298 -11.26 -13.41 10.88
N ARG A 299 -10.80 -14.41 11.63
CA ARG A 299 -10.56 -15.77 11.11
C ARG A 299 -11.85 -16.45 10.63
N ALA A 300 -12.95 -16.32 11.38
CA ALA A 300 -14.25 -16.87 10.98
C ALA A 300 -14.75 -16.25 9.65
N ILE A 301 -14.57 -14.93 9.49
CA ILE A 301 -14.92 -14.22 8.27
C ILE A 301 -14.07 -14.71 7.09
N THR A 302 -12.74 -14.74 7.23
CA THR A 302 -11.87 -15.18 6.12
C THR A 302 -12.21 -16.61 5.70
N GLN A 303 -12.40 -17.50 6.64
CA GLN A 303 -12.79 -18.90 6.36
C GLN A 303 -14.13 -18.99 5.64
N LYS A 304 -15.14 -18.23 6.09
CA LYS A 304 -16.48 -18.22 5.48
C LYS A 304 -16.46 -17.72 4.06
N LEU A 305 -15.74 -16.62 3.81
CA LEU A 305 -15.64 -16.03 2.47
C LEU A 305 -14.85 -16.93 1.51
N GLN A 306 -13.76 -17.56 1.97
CA GLN A 306 -13.04 -18.54 1.17
C GLN A 306 -13.90 -19.76 0.79
N GLN A 307 -14.68 -20.28 1.73
CA GLN A 307 -15.64 -21.37 1.44
C GLN A 307 -16.67 -20.94 0.39
N HIS A 308 -17.19 -19.72 0.48
CA HIS A 308 -18.11 -19.17 -0.51
C HIS A 308 -17.49 -19.09 -1.90
N LEU A 309 -16.29 -18.50 -2.01
CA LEU A 309 -15.55 -18.39 -3.27
C LEU A 309 -15.21 -19.77 -3.87
N THR A 310 -14.84 -20.74 -3.04
CA THR A 310 -14.62 -22.12 -3.47
C THR A 310 -15.89 -22.72 -4.07
N GLY A 311 -17.07 -22.43 -3.48
CA GLY A 311 -18.37 -22.83 -4.03
C GLY A 311 -18.66 -22.23 -5.40
N LEU A 312 -18.11 -21.07 -5.70
CA LEU A 312 -18.15 -20.40 -7.01
C LEU A 312 -17.03 -20.89 -7.96
N LYS A 313 -16.17 -21.83 -7.51
CA LYS A 313 -14.98 -22.30 -8.22
C LYS A 313 -13.93 -21.20 -8.44
N ILE A 314 -13.85 -20.23 -7.56
CA ILE A 314 -12.87 -19.15 -7.54
C ILE A 314 -11.85 -19.47 -6.46
N GLY A 315 -10.56 -19.48 -6.84
CA GLY A 315 -9.44 -19.55 -5.90
C GLY A 315 -9.39 -18.31 -5.00
N SER A 316 -8.78 -18.43 -3.82
CA SER A 316 -8.62 -17.25 -2.95
C SER A 316 -7.49 -17.42 -1.95
N ASN A 317 -6.82 -16.32 -1.62
CA ASN A 317 -5.93 -16.20 -0.48
C ASN A 317 -6.60 -15.36 0.62
N SER A 318 -6.24 -15.61 1.87
CA SER A 318 -6.75 -14.81 2.98
C SER A 318 -5.67 -14.48 3.99
N TYR A 319 -5.85 -13.36 4.68
CA TYR A 319 -4.95 -12.89 5.71
C TYR A 319 -5.77 -12.34 6.88
N VAL A 320 -5.26 -12.53 8.08
CA VAL A 320 -5.80 -11.93 9.32
C VAL A 320 -4.68 -11.18 9.98
N SER A 321 -4.85 -9.90 10.21
CA SER A 321 -3.78 -9.02 10.66
C SER A 321 -4.29 -7.94 11.60
N THR A 322 -3.40 -7.41 12.41
CA THR A 322 -3.56 -6.12 13.09
C THR A 322 -3.04 -4.98 12.20
N ILE A 323 -3.21 -3.76 12.67
CA ILE A 323 -2.69 -2.57 11.98
C ILE A 323 -1.20 -2.46 12.26
N ASN A 324 -0.39 -2.37 11.22
CA ASN A 324 1.05 -2.18 11.34
C ASN A 324 1.37 -0.72 11.66
N ASP A 325 1.90 -0.44 12.83
CA ASP A 325 2.26 0.92 13.27
C ASP A 325 3.69 1.34 12.89
N ALA A 326 4.52 0.40 12.48
CA ALA A 326 5.96 0.63 12.35
C ALA A 326 6.40 1.01 10.91
N GLY A 327 5.63 0.61 9.88
CA GLY A 327 6.07 0.69 8.50
C GLY A 327 7.13 -0.38 8.16
N PRO A 328 8.13 -0.06 7.31
CA PRO A 328 9.16 -1.01 6.90
C PRO A 328 10.12 -1.34 8.05
N LYS A 329 10.69 -2.54 8.03
CA LYS A 329 11.68 -3.00 9.03
C LYS A 329 12.81 -3.79 8.38
N VAL A 330 14.00 -3.63 8.94
CA VAL A 330 15.15 -4.51 8.63
C VAL A 330 14.91 -5.87 9.28
N LEU A 331 15.22 -6.95 8.54
CA LEU A 331 15.07 -8.34 8.98
C LEU A 331 16.41 -8.96 9.36
#